data_1da09e1fb67255598fccafd8f1e51fc0
#
_entry.id   1da09e1fb67255598fccafd8f1e51fc0
#
_cell.length_a   1.000
_cell.length_b   1.000
_cell.length_c   1.000
_cell.angle_alpha   90.00
_cell.angle_beta   90.00
_cell.angle_gamma   90.00
#
_symmetry.space_group_name_H-M   'P 1'
#
loop_
_entity.id
_entity.type
_entity.pdbx_description
1 polymer ?
#
loop_
_entity_poly.entity_id
_entity_poly.type
_entity_poly.pdbx_seq_one_letter_code
_entity_poly.pdbx_strand_id
1 'polypeptide(L)'
;MISLYLAQRTWLHGVPAGWKLLALALISLIAAPLDSLPVMADLLVAVLVLYVSLGKAALAQIALLRPLWPLFLLLLAFHWWNGDVAAGLVVLARILAMVLLANAVTMTTRMDAMMDAVEPLLAPLAWFGGSPRAVALAVALMIRLIPLLFALWEALNESWRARTGKRGGWRLLAPFCIQTLRLSHHTAEALAARGGAPRGTRR
;
A
#
# COMPACT_ATOMS: atom_id res chain seq x y z
N MET A 1 -3.32 -15.10 -6.82
CA MET A 1 -3.39 -13.65 -6.52
C MET A 1 -3.53 -12.89 -7.82
N ILE A 2 -4.45 -11.91 -7.90
CA ILE A 2 -4.48 -10.97 -9.02
C ILE A 2 -3.33 -10.02 -8.74
N SER A 3 -2.18 -10.22 -9.41
CA SER A 3 -1.07 -9.29 -9.33
C SER A 3 -1.51 -8.01 -10.05
N LEU A 4 -1.82 -6.97 -9.29
CA LEU A 4 -2.08 -5.61 -9.80
C LEU A 4 -0.83 -4.99 -10.46
N TYR A 5 0.31 -5.66 -10.36
CA TYR A 5 1.56 -5.22 -10.93
C TYR A 5 1.58 -5.40 -12.44
N LEU A 6 1.79 -4.31 -13.19
CA LEU A 6 1.98 -4.33 -14.63
C LEU A 6 3.31 -5.01 -15.00
N ALA A 7 3.24 -6.16 -15.69
CA ALA A 7 4.42 -6.85 -16.20
C ALA A 7 5.17 -6.07 -17.31
N GLN A 8 4.52 -5.06 -17.90
CA GLN A 8 5.15 -4.19 -18.92
C GLN A 8 5.98 -3.11 -18.22
N ARG A 9 7.28 -3.07 -18.54
CA ARG A 9 8.18 -2.01 -18.06
C ARG A 9 7.81 -0.68 -18.74
N THR A 10 7.24 0.23 -17.97
CA THR A 10 7.00 1.62 -18.39
C THR A 10 8.11 2.51 -17.81
N TRP A 11 8.30 3.70 -18.37
CA TRP A 11 9.29 4.68 -17.90
C TRP A 11 9.15 4.99 -16.40
N LEU A 12 7.93 4.90 -15.87
CA LEU A 12 7.64 5.12 -14.46
C LEU A 12 8.29 4.04 -13.55
N HIS A 13 8.56 2.84 -14.05
CA HIS A 13 9.25 1.80 -13.26
C HIS A 13 10.72 2.15 -12.94
N GLY A 14 11.34 3.07 -13.68
CA GLY A 14 12.69 3.56 -13.41
C GLY A 14 12.79 4.55 -12.24
N VAL A 15 11.66 5.13 -11.81
CA VAL A 15 11.64 6.08 -10.71
C VAL A 15 11.62 5.32 -9.37
N PRO A 16 12.50 5.64 -8.40
CA PRO A 16 12.51 4.98 -7.09
C PRO A 16 11.18 5.19 -6.35
N ALA A 17 10.74 4.15 -5.63
CA ALA A 17 9.44 4.10 -4.97
C ALA A 17 9.20 5.28 -4.01
N GLY A 18 10.25 5.71 -3.29
CA GLY A 18 10.19 6.82 -2.35
C GLY A 18 9.76 8.14 -2.99
N TRP A 19 10.28 8.46 -4.19
CA TRP A 19 9.90 9.68 -4.90
C TRP A 19 8.46 9.66 -5.39
N LYS A 20 7.95 8.49 -5.80
CA LYS A 20 6.54 8.34 -6.20
C LYS A 20 5.59 8.53 -5.02
N LEU A 21 5.92 7.92 -3.88
CA LEU A 21 5.15 8.06 -2.65
C LEU A 21 5.18 9.51 -2.15
N LEU A 22 6.34 10.16 -2.21
CA LEU A 22 6.49 11.56 -1.83
C LEU A 22 5.68 12.47 -2.79
N ALA A 23 5.76 12.24 -4.09
CA ALA A 23 4.97 12.98 -5.08
C ALA A 23 3.47 12.79 -4.84
N LEU A 24 3.01 11.56 -4.57
CA LEU A 24 1.61 11.28 -4.24
C LEU A 24 1.18 12.04 -2.97
N ALA A 25 2.00 12.01 -1.92
CA ALA A 25 1.72 12.73 -0.67
C ALA A 25 1.67 14.25 -0.88
N LEU A 26 2.62 14.81 -1.63
CA LEU A 26 2.63 16.25 -1.93
C LEU A 26 1.42 16.67 -2.77
N ILE A 27 1.10 15.93 -3.82
CA ILE A 27 -0.07 16.22 -4.67
C ILE A 27 -1.35 16.13 -3.84
N SER A 28 -1.49 15.13 -2.98
CA SER A 28 -2.67 15.00 -2.12
C SER A 28 -2.77 16.15 -1.11
N LEU A 29 -1.65 16.58 -0.52
CA LEU A 29 -1.59 17.66 0.43
C LEU A 29 -1.95 19.01 -0.22
N ILE A 30 -1.44 19.26 -1.43
CA ILE A 30 -1.74 20.49 -2.20
C ILE A 30 -3.19 20.48 -2.69
N ALA A 31 -3.69 19.32 -3.15
CA ALA A 31 -5.05 19.21 -3.65
C ALA A 31 -6.13 19.29 -2.55
N ALA A 32 -5.77 19.01 -1.28
CA ALA A 32 -6.71 18.99 -0.16
C ALA A 32 -7.42 20.34 0.06
N PRO A 33 -6.74 21.51 0.12
CA PRO A 33 -7.36 22.80 0.36
C PRO A 33 -7.93 23.48 -0.91
N LEU A 34 -7.76 22.88 -2.09
CA LEU A 34 -8.17 23.50 -3.36
C LEU A 34 -9.62 23.15 -3.69
N ASP A 35 -10.54 24.09 -3.54
CA ASP A 35 -11.97 23.89 -3.82
C ASP A 35 -12.41 24.47 -5.18
N SER A 36 -11.46 24.79 -6.06
CA SER A 36 -11.75 25.29 -7.39
C SER A 36 -11.94 24.17 -8.41
N LEU A 37 -13.09 24.15 -9.06
CA LEU A 37 -13.44 23.17 -10.08
C LEU A 37 -12.42 23.10 -11.25
N PRO A 38 -11.93 24.24 -11.81
CA PRO A 38 -10.99 24.19 -12.93
C PRO A 38 -9.67 23.53 -12.54
N VAL A 39 -9.13 23.82 -11.34
CA VAL A 39 -7.87 23.22 -10.90
C VAL A 39 -8.01 21.70 -10.67
N MET A 40 -9.16 21.26 -10.15
CA MET A 40 -9.42 19.82 -9.99
C MET A 40 -9.62 19.13 -11.34
N ALA A 41 -10.24 19.79 -12.30
CA ALA A 41 -10.37 19.29 -13.66
C ALA A 41 -9.00 19.18 -14.35
N ASP A 42 -8.13 20.18 -14.24
CA ASP A 42 -6.78 20.15 -14.77
C ASP A 42 -5.95 19.01 -14.15
N LEU A 43 -6.04 18.81 -12.82
CA LEU A 43 -5.39 17.69 -12.15
C LEU A 43 -5.89 16.35 -12.68
N LEU A 44 -7.20 16.19 -12.85
CA LEU A 44 -7.79 14.97 -13.39
C LEU A 44 -7.32 14.72 -14.83
N VAL A 45 -7.29 15.74 -15.67
CA VAL A 45 -6.77 15.66 -17.03
C VAL A 45 -5.29 15.26 -17.03
N ALA A 46 -4.46 15.85 -16.18
CA ALA A 46 -3.05 15.50 -16.05
C ALA A 46 -2.87 14.01 -15.66
N VAL A 47 -3.68 13.51 -14.74
CA VAL A 47 -3.68 12.11 -14.34
C VAL A 47 -4.13 11.19 -15.48
N LEU A 48 -5.15 11.57 -16.24
CA LEU A 48 -5.61 10.81 -17.41
C LEU A 48 -4.53 10.77 -18.50
N VAL A 49 -3.85 11.88 -18.77
CA VAL A 49 -2.71 11.92 -19.70
C VAL A 49 -1.59 11.00 -19.22
N LEU A 50 -1.31 10.96 -17.92
CA LEU A 50 -0.37 10.01 -17.33
C LEU A 50 -0.78 8.56 -17.66
N TYR A 51 -2.07 8.21 -17.51
CA TYR A 51 -2.57 6.87 -17.84
C TYR A 51 -2.45 6.52 -19.32
N VAL A 52 -2.71 7.48 -20.20
CA VAL A 52 -2.50 7.30 -21.65
C VAL A 52 -1.03 7.05 -21.95
N SER A 53 -0.11 7.74 -21.28
CA SER A 53 1.35 7.55 -21.43
C SER A 53 1.83 6.19 -20.90
N LEU A 54 1.15 5.61 -19.92
CA LEU A 54 1.45 4.28 -19.38
C LEU A 54 0.93 3.14 -20.29
N GLY A 55 0.05 3.44 -21.24
CA GLY A 55 -0.41 2.52 -22.27
C GLY A 55 -1.73 1.79 -21.97
N LYS A 56 -2.15 0.94 -22.92
CA LYS A 56 -3.47 0.27 -22.90
C LYS A 56 -3.72 -0.60 -21.65
N ALA A 57 -2.67 -1.18 -21.10
CA ALA A 57 -2.77 -2.01 -19.90
C ALA A 57 -3.12 -1.20 -18.64
N ALA A 58 -2.64 0.05 -18.54
CA ALA A 58 -3.02 0.97 -17.46
C ALA A 58 -4.47 1.45 -17.62
N LEU A 59 -4.90 1.75 -18.85
CA LEU A 59 -6.28 2.12 -19.16
C LEU A 59 -7.28 1.01 -18.81
N ALA A 60 -6.93 -0.26 -19.05
CA ALA A 60 -7.78 -1.39 -18.69
C ALA A 60 -8.01 -1.48 -17.17
N GLN A 61 -7.09 -0.97 -16.35
CA GLN A 61 -7.25 -0.96 -14.91
C GLN A 61 -8.20 0.13 -14.39
N ILE A 62 -8.57 1.11 -15.22
CA ILE A 62 -9.65 2.05 -14.89
C ILE A 62 -10.97 1.28 -14.68
N ALA A 63 -11.13 0.12 -15.32
CA ALA A 63 -12.27 -0.75 -15.08
C ALA A 63 -12.36 -1.30 -13.63
N LEU A 64 -11.24 -1.32 -12.87
CA LEU A 64 -11.25 -1.64 -11.44
C LEU A 64 -11.96 -0.57 -10.58
N LEU A 65 -12.19 0.62 -11.12
CA LEU A 65 -12.96 1.68 -10.45
C LEU A 65 -14.48 1.43 -10.49
N ARG A 66 -14.95 0.41 -11.23
CA ARG A 66 -16.39 0.06 -11.27
C ARG A 66 -17.04 -0.09 -9.90
N PRO A 67 -16.41 -0.71 -8.87
CA PRO A 67 -17.05 -0.79 -7.55
C PRO A 67 -17.18 0.56 -6.84
N LEU A 68 -16.53 1.64 -7.31
CA LEU A 68 -16.66 2.98 -6.76
C LEU A 68 -17.86 3.76 -7.34
N TRP A 69 -18.52 3.24 -8.41
CA TRP A 69 -19.70 3.87 -9.00
C TRP A 69 -20.82 4.18 -7.99
N PRO A 70 -21.23 3.24 -7.10
CA PRO A 70 -22.28 3.53 -6.13
C PRO A 70 -21.86 4.64 -5.16
N LEU A 71 -20.59 4.71 -4.78
CA LEU A 71 -20.05 5.80 -3.95
C LEU A 71 -20.13 7.15 -4.66
N PHE A 72 -19.80 7.20 -5.94
CA PHE A 72 -19.87 8.44 -6.75
C PHE A 72 -21.31 8.90 -6.91
N LEU A 73 -22.26 7.98 -7.17
CA LEU A 73 -23.66 8.30 -7.24
C LEU A 73 -24.20 8.82 -5.91
N LEU A 74 -23.83 8.20 -4.80
CA LEU A 74 -24.23 8.62 -3.46
C LEU A 74 -23.71 10.02 -3.14
N LEU A 75 -22.44 10.31 -3.45
CA LEU A 75 -21.82 11.62 -3.26
C LEU A 75 -22.53 12.70 -4.08
N LEU A 76 -22.82 12.42 -5.35
CA LEU A 76 -23.52 13.35 -6.23
C LEU A 76 -24.94 13.61 -5.75
N ALA A 77 -25.67 12.56 -5.35
CA ALA A 77 -27.02 12.68 -4.81
C ALA A 77 -27.06 13.51 -3.52
N PHE A 78 -26.07 13.32 -2.64
CA PHE A 78 -25.95 14.08 -1.40
C PHE A 78 -25.73 15.58 -1.67
N HIS A 79 -24.83 15.93 -2.59
CA HIS A 79 -24.57 17.32 -2.95
C HIS A 79 -25.72 17.96 -3.73
N TRP A 80 -26.40 17.16 -4.55
CA TRP A 80 -27.63 17.61 -5.21
C TRP A 80 -28.72 17.98 -4.18
N TRP A 81 -28.88 17.15 -3.15
CA TRP A 81 -29.83 17.41 -2.08
C TRP A 81 -29.51 18.68 -1.30
N ASN A 82 -28.24 18.97 -1.09
CA ASN A 82 -27.76 20.18 -0.41
C ASN A 82 -27.76 21.43 -1.31
N GLY A 83 -28.10 21.32 -2.59
CA GLY A 83 -28.12 22.44 -3.54
C GLY A 83 -26.77 22.90 -4.05
N ASP A 84 -25.66 22.20 -3.71
CA ASP A 84 -24.29 22.57 -4.11
C ASP A 84 -23.65 21.50 -4.99
N VAL A 85 -24.15 21.39 -6.22
CA VAL A 85 -23.65 20.44 -7.21
C VAL A 85 -22.20 20.74 -7.62
N ALA A 86 -21.80 22.02 -7.60
CA ALA A 86 -20.44 22.41 -7.96
C ALA A 86 -19.41 21.85 -6.99
N ALA A 87 -19.66 21.98 -5.68
CA ALA A 87 -18.82 21.37 -4.65
C ALA A 87 -18.79 19.84 -4.79
N GLY A 88 -19.92 19.21 -5.11
CA GLY A 88 -19.99 17.79 -5.38
C GLY A 88 -19.07 17.34 -6.51
N LEU A 89 -19.03 18.08 -7.61
CA LEU A 89 -18.14 17.81 -8.74
C LEU A 89 -16.65 17.98 -8.39
N VAL A 90 -16.31 18.98 -7.58
CA VAL A 90 -14.93 19.20 -7.09
C VAL A 90 -14.48 18.01 -6.25
N VAL A 91 -15.30 17.58 -5.30
CA VAL A 91 -15.00 16.42 -4.43
C VAL A 91 -14.86 15.13 -5.26
N LEU A 92 -15.76 14.94 -6.22
CA LEU A 92 -15.72 13.76 -7.11
C LEU A 92 -14.45 13.74 -7.96
N ALA A 93 -14.09 14.86 -8.59
CA ALA A 93 -12.88 14.98 -9.39
C ALA A 93 -11.62 14.75 -8.54
N ARG A 94 -11.60 15.28 -7.30
CA ARG A 94 -10.52 15.08 -6.33
C ARG A 94 -10.35 13.60 -5.99
N ILE A 95 -11.43 12.92 -5.57
CA ILE A 95 -11.38 11.51 -5.20
C ILE A 95 -10.93 10.67 -6.40
N LEU A 96 -11.48 10.92 -7.58
CA LEU A 96 -11.13 10.18 -8.79
C LEU A 96 -9.65 10.37 -9.16
N ALA A 97 -9.14 11.60 -9.13
CA ALA A 97 -7.74 11.90 -9.41
C ALA A 97 -6.81 11.22 -8.40
N MET A 98 -7.13 11.28 -7.09
CA MET A 98 -6.30 10.66 -6.05
C MET A 98 -6.30 9.14 -6.14
N VAL A 99 -7.45 8.52 -6.37
CA VAL A 99 -7.56 7.05 -6.54
C VAL A 99 -6.79 6.58 -7.77
N LEU A 100 -6.89 7.30 -8.88
CA LEU A 100 -6.12 7.00 -10.08
C LEU A 100 -4.62 7.16 -9.83
N LEU A 101 -4.17 8.24 -9.20
CA LEU A 101 -2.76 8.43 -8.84
C LEU A 101 -2.23 7.31 -7.92
N ALA A 102 -2.97 6.98 -6.86
CA ALA A 102 -2.60 5.90 -5.95
C ALA A 102 -2.53 4.56 -6.69
N ASN A 103 -3.49 4.27 -7.56
CA ASN A 103 -3.48 3.08 -8.39
C ASN A 103 -2.28 3.05 -9.36
N ALA A 104 -1.92 4.18 -9.99
CA ALA A 104 -0.74 4.29 -10.84
C ALA A 104 0.55 3.97 -10.07
N VAL A 105 0.71 4.47 -8.86
CA VAL A 105 1.85 4.14 -7.99
C VAL A 105 1.87 2.65 -7.64
N THR A 106 0.74 2.08 -7.27
CA THR A 106 0.62 0.65 -6.90
C THR A 106 0.96 -0.27 -8.08
N MET A 107 0.50 0.07 -9.29
CA MET A 107 0.78 -0.72 -10.50
C MET A 107 2.25 -0.68 -10.94
N THR A 108 2.93 0.44 -10.68
CA THR A 108 4.30 0.69 -11.15
C THR A 108 5.37 0.43 -10.10
N THR A 109 4.97 0.03 -8.88
CA THR A 109 5.91 -0.16 -7.77
C THR A 109 5.73 -1.56 -7.19
N ARG A 110 6.83 -2.30 -7.07
CA ARG A 110 6.84 -3.62 -6.41
C ARG A 110 6.67 -3.43 -4.90
N MET A 111 6.07 -4.41 -4.26
CA MET A 111 5.83 -4.37 -2.82
C MET A 111 7.13 -4.25 -2.02
N ASP A 112 8.19 -4.96 -2.44
CA ASP A 112 9.51 -4.87 -1.82
C ASP A 112 10.08 -3.44 -1.88
N ALA A 113 9.99 -2.78 -3.05
CA ALA A 113 10.43 -1.40 -3.22
C ALA A 113 9.61 -0.38 -2.42
N MET A 114 8.31 -0.67 -2.17
CA MET A 114 7.50 0.14 -1.25
C MET A 114 7.98 -0.01 0.20
N MET A 115 8.30 -1.23 0.63
CA MET A 115 8.85 -1.48 1.97
C MET A 115 10.18 -0.76 2.17
N ASP A 116 11.10 -0.87 1.21
CA ASP A 116 12.40 -0.20 1.24
C ASP A 116 12.26 1.34 1.29
N ALA A 117 11.22 1.89 0.65
CA ALA A 117 10.96 3.33 0.66
C ALA A 117 10.37 3.84 2.00
N VAL A 118 9.66 2.98 2.74
CA VAL A 118 9.07 3.32 4.04
C VAL A 118 10.07 3.12 5.18
N GLU A 119 11.06 2.24 5.01
CA GLU A 119 12.09 1.95 6.02
C GLU A 119 12.75 3.21 6.62
N PRO A 120 13.26 4.18 5.82
CA PRO A 120 13.88 5.39 6.35
C PRO A 120 12.90 6.31 7.09
N LEU A 121 11.60 6.25 6.76
CA LEU A 121 10.55 7.02 7.45
C LEU A 121 10.26 6.45 8.85
N LEU A 122 10.51 5.17 9.07
CA LEU A 122 10.36 4.51 10.37
C LEU A 122 11.61 4.68 11.26
N ALA A 123 12.75 5.07 10.69
CA ALA A 123 13.98 5.29 11.45
C ALA A 123 13.84 6.32 12.60
N PRO A 124 13.17 7.49 12.45
CA PRO A 124 12.98 8.42 13.57
C PRO A 124 12.02 7.88 14.65
N LEU A 125 11.16 6.90 14.34
CA LEU A 125 10.30 6.26 15.32
C LEU A 125 11.12 5.44 16.34
N ALA A 126 12.35 5.05 15.97
CA ALA A 126 13.31 4.41 16.86
C ALA A 126 13.76 5.31 18.03
N TRP A 127 13.52 6.62 17.96
CA TRP A 127 13.86 7.57 19.02
C TRP A 127 12.86 7.60 20.17
N PHE A 128 11.62 7.07 19.97
CA PHE A 128 10.52 7.21 20.91
C PHE A 128 10.42 6.12 21.99
N GLY A 129 11.20 5.04 21.93
CA GLY A 129 11.00 3.96 22.92
C GLY A 129 12.16 3.02 23.11
N GLY A 130 13.02 3.26 24.07
CA GLY A 130 14.05 2.31 24.46
C GLY A 130 15.39 2.51 23.76
N SER A 131 16.30 1.53 23.86
CA SER A 131 17.59 1.63 23.18
C SER A 131 17.39 1.73 21.66
N PRO A 132 17.92 2.76 20.98
CA PRO A 132 17.73 2.97 19.54
C PRO A 132 18.09 1.73 18.71
N ARG A 133 19.06 0.95 19.19
CA ARG A 133 19.49 -0.30 18.55
C ARG A 133 18.44 -1.42 18.62
N ALA A 134 17.69 -1.54 19.71
CA ALA A 134 16.66 -2.56 19.83
C ALA A 134 15.47 -2.26 18.92
N VAL A 135 15.08 -0.99 18.80
CA VAL A 135 13.98 -0.57 17.92
C VAL A 135 14.40 -0.71 16.44
N ALA A 136 15.61 -0.29 16.08
CA ALA A 136 16.13 -0.48 14.74
C ALA A 136 16.18 -1.96 14.34
N LEU A 137 16.61 -2.84 15.28
CA LEU A 137 16.59 -4.29 15.07
C LEU A 137 15.16 -4.82 14.89
N ALA A 138 14.21 -4.36 15.71
CA ALA A 138 12.81 -4.78 15.60
C ALA A 138 12.21 -4.39 14.24
N VAL A 139 12.45 -3.16 13.78
CA VAL A 139 11.99 -2.68 12.48
C VAL A 139 12.62 -3.49 11.34
N ALA A 140 13.94 -3.71 11.37
CA ALA A 140 14.63 -4.53 10.38
C ALA A 140 14.09 -5.96 10.33
N LEU A 141 13.79 -6.56 11.50
CA LEU A 141 13.16 -7.88 11.59
C LEU A 141 11.74 -7.87 11.03
N MET A 142 10.93 -6.85 11.33
CA MET A 142 9.58 -6.73 10.78
C MET A 142 9.61 -6.69 9.25
N ILE A 143 10.46 -5.86 8.66
CA ILE A 143 10.58 -5.74 7.20
C ILE A 143 11.00 -7.08 6.59
N ARG A 144 11.91 -7.80 7.23
CA ARG A 144 12.38 -9.11 6.77
C ARG A 144 11.32 -10.21 6.93
N LEU A 145 10.50 -10.16 7.98
CA LEU A 145 9.50 -11.18 8.27
C LEU A 145 8.24 -11.03 7.41
N ILE A 146 7.90 -9.84 6.94
CA ILE A 146 6.71 -9.62 6.11
C ILE A 146 6.69 -10.50 4.86
N PRO A 147 7.73 -10.54 4.00
CA PRO A 147 7.74 -11.42 2.83
C PRO A 147 7.63 -12.90 3.19
N LEU A 148 8.27 -13.29 4.31
CA LEU A 148 8.24 -14.67 4.79
C LEU A 148 6.83 -15.08 5.25
N LEU A 149 6.10 -14.18 5.91
CA LEU A 149 4.71 -14.42 6.29
C LEU A 149 3.78 -14.54 5.08
N PHE A 150 4.00 -13.75 4.03
CA PHE A 150 3.26 -13.91 2.78
C PHE A 150 3.54 -15.25 2.12
N ALA A 151 4.80 -15.68 2.04
CA ALA A 151 5.17 -16.97 1.50
C ALA A 151 4.56 -18.13 2.31
N LEU A 152 4.54 -18.01 3.64
CA LEU A 152 3.90 -18.96 4.53
C LEU A 152 2.39 -19.07 4.27
N TRP A 153 1.72 -17.93 4.12
CA TRP A 153 0.30 -17.88 3.79
C TRP A 153 0.00 -18.55 2.44
N GLU A 154 0.82 -18.29 1.43
CA GLU A 154 0.67 -18.92 0.11
C GLU A 154 0.85 -20.44 0.19
N ALA A 155 1.90 -20.91 0.85
CA ALA A 155 2.15 -22.33 1.04
C ALA A 155 1.00 -23.05 1.77
N LEU A 156 0.43 -22.42 2.81
CA LEU A 156 -0.74 -22.94 3.51
C LEU A 156 -1.98 -23.00 2.59
N ASN A 157 -2.18 -21.97 1.78
CA ASN A 157 -3.31 -21.90 0.86
C ASN A 157 -3.17 -22.93 -0.28
N GLU A 158 -1.96 -23.16 -0.79
CA GLU A 158 -1.67 -24.20 -1.77
C GLU A 158 -1.89 -25.60 -1.21
N SER A 159 -1.40 -25.86 0.00
CA SER A 159 -1.58 -27.16 0.66
C SER A 159 -3.07 -27.46 0.94
N TRP A 160 -3.84 -26.43 1.30
CA TRP A 160 -5.28 -26.55 1.48
C TRP A 160 -6.01 -26.82 0.17
N ARG A 161 -5.64 -26.10 -0.88
CA ARG A 161 -6.20 -26.31 -2.23
C ARG A 161 -5.94 -27.71 -2.76
N ALA A 162 -4.74 -28.22 -2.54
CA ALA A 162 -4.39 -29.59 -2.94
C ALA A 162 -5.28 -30.66 -2.26
N ARG A 163 -5.71 -30.41 -1.01
CA ARG A 163 -6.56 -31.34 -0.24
C ARG A 163 -8.05 -31.18 -0.50
N THR A 164 -8.52 -29.95 -0.74
CA THR A 164 -9.96 -29.66 -0.74
C THR A 164 -10.48 -29.11 -2.07
N GLY A 165 -9.61 -28.76 -3.01
CA GLY A 165 -9.95 -28.09 -4.26
C GLY A 165 -10.42 -26.63 -4.10
N LYS A 166 -10.55 -26.11 -2.85
CA LYS A 166 -11.10 -24.78 -2.54
C LYS A 166 -10.02 -23.91 -1.87
N ARG A 167 -10.21 -22.58 -1.96
CA ARG A 167 -9.40 -21.61 -1.19
C ARG A 167 -9.74 -21.68 0.29
N GLY A 168 -8.73 -21.67 1.16
CA GLY A 168 -8.90 -21.95 2.58
C GLY A 168 -9.56 -20.83 3.41
N GLY A 169 -9.46 -19.58 3.00
CA GLY A 169 -10.07 -18.44 3.70
C GLY A 169 -9.76 -18.40 5.21
N TRP A 170 -10.79 -18.12 6.03
CA TRP A 170 -10.67 -18.01 7.50
C TRP A 170 -10.18 -19.27 8.21
N ARG A 171 -10.39 -20.45 7.61
CA ARG A 171 -9.94 -21.73 8.20
C ARG A 171 -8.42 -21.87 8.26
N LEU A 172 -7.68 -21.10 7.48
CA LEU A 172 -6.22 -21.07 7.49
C LEU A 172 -5.63 -20.15 8.55
N LEU A 173 -6.43 -19.32 9.22
CA LEU A 173 -5.93 -18.40 10.25
C LEU A 173 -5.30 -19.15 11.43
N ALA A 174 -5.94 -20.20 11.92
CA ALA A 174 -5.41 -20.97 13.04
C ALA A 174 -4.04 -21.61 12.74
N PRO A 175 -3.84 -22.38 11.64
CA PRO A 175 -2.53 -22.92 11.32
C PRO A 175 -1.51 -21.83 10.96
N PHE A 176 -1.94 -20.70 10.36
CA PHE A 176 -1.09 -19.57 10.09
C PHE A 176 -0.56 -18.92 11.38
N CYS A 177 -1.44 -18.66 12.36
CA CYS A 177 -1.04 -18.11 13.66
C CYS A 177 -0.07 -19.05 14.41
N ILE A 178 -0.33 -20.35 14.41
CA ILE A 178 0.57 -21.34 15.05
C ILE A 178 1.96 -21.30 14.40
N GLN A 179 2.02 -21.28 13.09
CA GLN A 179 3.31 -21.27 12.38
C GLN A 179 4.04 -19.92 12.55
N THR A 180 3.30 -18.81 12.58
CA THR A 180 3.86 -17.47 12.85
C THR A 180 4.45 -17.39 14.26
N LEU A 181 3.77 -17.94 15.27
CA LEU A 181 4.28 -18.04 16.63
C LEU A 181 5.55 -18.90 16.71
N ARG A 182 5.59 -20.05 16.04
CA ARG A 182 6.80 -20.88 15.97
C ARG A 182 7.95 -20.13 15.30
N LEU A 183 7.69 -19.42 14.21
CA LEU A 183 8.69 -18.62 13.52
C LEU A 183 9.25 -17.51 14.43
N SER A 184 8.39 -16.81 15.18
CA SER A 184 8.82 -15.78 16.14
C SER A 184 9.67 -16.35 17.26
N HIS A 185 9.33 -17.55 17.75
CA HIS A 185 10.08 -18.26 18.80
C HIS A 185 11.49 -18.64 18.32
N HIS A 186 11.59 -19.26 17.14
CA HIS A 186 12.88 -19.61 16.54
C HIS A 186 13.73 -18.36 16.25
N THR A 187 13.10 -17.26 15.83
CA THR A 187 13.82 -15.99 15.59
C THR A 187 14.35 -15.41 16.90
N ALA A 188 13.55 -15.48 17.98
CA ALA A 188 13.96 -15.02 19.30
C ALA A 188 15.11 -15.88 19.88
N GLU A 189 15.06 -17.20 19.74
CA GLU A 189 16.13 -18.13 20.13
C GLU A 189 17.42 -17.87 19.35
N ALA A 190 17.32 -17.69 18.03
CA ALA A 190 18.48 -17.39 17.18
C ALA A 190 19.13 -16.03 17.56
N LEU A 191 18.31 -15.04 17.93
CA LEU A 191 18.79 -13.76 18.43
C LEU A 191 19.45 -13.89 19.80
N ALA A 192 18.86 -14.66 20.70
CA ALA A 192 19.42 -14.91 22.03
C ALA A 192 20.77 -15.62 21.93
N ALA A 193 20.91 -16.60 21.03
CA ALA A 193 22.18 -17.32 20.76
C ALA A 193 23.28 -16.39 20.21
N ARG A 194 22.92 -15.30 19.52
CA ARG A 194 23.84 -14.28 18.99
C ARG A 194 24.09 -13.10 19.95
N GLY A 195 23.72 -13.23 21.23
CA GLY A 195 23.94 -12.20 22.26
C GLY A 195 22.73 -11.31 22.53
N GLY A 196 21.58 -11.57 21.89
CA GLY A 196 20.32 -10.85 22.11
C GLY A 196 20.35 -9.39 21.64
N ALA A 197 19.22 -8.70 21.80
CA ALA A 197 19.21 -7.25 21.71
C ALA A 197 20.05 -6.68 22.88
N PRO A 198 20.95 -5.71 22.64
CA PRO A 198 21.74 -5.15 23.73
C PRO A 198 20.83 -4.62 24.81
N ARG A 199 20.85 -5.27 25.98
CA ARG A 199 20.14 -4.80 27.18
C ARG A 199 20.70 -3.42 27.49
N GLY A 200 19.84 -2.40 27.41
CA GLY A 200 20.20 -1.08 27.90
C GLY A 200 20.72 -1.23 29.32
N THR A 201 21.98 -0.88 29.54
CA THR A 201 22.55 -0.75 30.89
C THR A 201 21.66 0.23 31.64
N ARG A 202 20.80 -0.30 32.54
CA ARG A 202 20.23 0.52 33.59
C ARG A 202 21.42 1.10 34.37
N ARG A 203 21.69 2.37 34.21
CA ARG A 203 22.38 3.21 35.16
C ARG A 203 21.33 4.02 35.93
#